data_cd125529df0ef8578d88b532cc28683c
#
_entry.id   cd125529df0ef8578d88b532cc28683c
#
_cell.length_a   1.000
_cell.length_b   1.000
_cell.length_c   1.000
_cell.angle_alpha   90.00
_cell.angle_beta   90.00
_cell.angle_gamma   90.00
#
_symmetry.space_group_name_H-M   'P 1'
#
loop_
_entity.id
_entity.type
_entity.pdbx_description
1 polymer ?
#
loop_
_entity_poly.entity_id
_entity_poly.type
_entity_poly.pdbx_seq_one_letter_code
_entity_poly.pdbx_strand_id
1 'polypeptide(L)'
;MAADQPVLGAASDPTEPNLALVLPLPVMLFLRALRASSFQRVRAPVQQKGLFPHTTLRLMSHHAGESTLRPEPDKVLQDIADYVHGHKIDSPLAFETARLCLIDTIGCGLEGLRFPECTKLLGPVVEGTVVPNGTKVPGTNYQLDPIRGAFNIGTIIRWLDFNDCFLAAEWGHPSDNLGSILAVADHLARQGQRLTVHDILEGMIKAHEIQGSLALLNSFNRVGLDHVVLVKVASTAVVSKLLGLSRDQTIDAVSQAWVDGQSLRTYRHAPNTGPRKSWAAGDACSRAVNLALLVKKGEKGLPSVLTAKTWGFYDVLFKGKPFEFQIPYGSYIMENVLFKISYPAEFHAQTAVEAAHILHKKLKALGKTAEDIKSVRIRTQEAAIRIIDKQGPLDNFADRDHAISYMVAYPLIFGELTSESYTDASAADPRIDALRAKIYCVEDKRFSVEYHEPAMRSIGNALLIELNDGTTLEEVAVEYPVGHKRRREEGTPLLMNKFQRHISHHFDEAHQAKILETVSNADSFSKMPVDKFTDLFVKP
;
A
#
# COMPACT_ATOMS: atom_id res chain seq x y z
N MET A 1 52.49 13.63 41.98
CA MET A 1 52.47 15.03 42.45
C MET A 1 51.06 15.49 42.19
N ALA A 2 50.18 15.30 43.12
CA ALA A 2 49.85 16.14 44.29
C ALA A 2 49.13 17.39 43.79
N ALA A 3 47.84 17.39 43.98
CA ALA A 3 46.99 18.01 45.01
C ALA A 3 46.50 19.40 44.50
N ASP A 4 45.33 19.94 44.67
CA ASP A 4 44.42 19.92 45.81
C ASP A 4 43.03 20.45 45.40
N GLN A 5 42.00 19.93 46.05
CA GLN A 5 40.74 20.65 46.28
C GLN A 5 40.89 21.62 47.49
N PRO A 6 39.95 22.55 47.74
CA PRO A 6 38.84 22.36 48.65
C PRO A 6 37.53 23.04 48.27
N VAL A 7 36.35 22.54 48.53
CA VAL A 7 35.51 22.32 49.73
C VAL A 7 34.79 23.58 50.28
N LEU A 8 33.45 23.48 50.28
CA LEU A 8 32.40 24.01 51.19
C LEU A 8 31.94 25.46 51.16
N GLY A 9 30.62 25.59 51.18
CA GLY A 9 29.88 26.72 51.70
C GLY A 9 28.37 26.55 51.50
N ALA A 10 27.66 26.16 52.55
CA ALA A 10 26.23 25.85 52.61
C ALA A 10 25.35 27.08 52.93
N ALA A 11 24.02 26.85 52.81
CA ALA A 11 22.85 27.48 53.45
C ALA A 11 22.32 28.76 52.76
N SER A 12 21.04 28.89 52.43
CA SER A 12 19.80 28.83 53.19
C SER A 12 18.59 29.13 52.29
N ASP A 13 17.52 28.38 52.47
CA ASP A 13 16.13 28.62 52.13
C ASP A 13 15.56 29.79 53.02
N PRO A 14 14.33 30.32 52.86
CA PRO A 14 13.19 30.05 52.00
C PRO A 14 12.51 31.31 51.39
N THR A 15 11.58 31.14 50.46
CA THR A 15 10.20 31.73 50.46
C THR A 15 9.46 31.41 49.20
N GLU A 16 8.39 30.63 49.33
CA GLU A 16 7.29 30.62 48.37
C GLU A 16 6.57 31.94 48.32
N PRO A 17 5.92 32.28 47.21
CA PRO A 17 4.49 32.55 47.30
C PRO A 17 3.63 31.84 46.27
N ASN A 18 2.54 31.28 46.76
CA ASN A 18 1.27 30.94 46.13
C ASN A 18 1.01 31.63 44.81
N LEU A 19 0.75 30.85 43.77
CA LEU A 19 -0.01 31.28 42.61
C LEU A 19 -1.27 30.45 42.48
N ALA A 20 -2.38 31.11 42.79
CA ALA A 20 -3.74 30.62 42.67
C ALA A 20 -4.05 30.23 41.22
N LEU A 21 -4.62 29.03 41.07
CA LEU A 21 -5.32 28.59 39.84
C LEU A 21 -6.53 29.50 39.60
N VAL A 22 -6.55 30.23 38.52
CA VAL A 22 -7.75 30.88 37.96
C VAL A 22 -8.27 29.98 36.84
N LEU A 23 -9.31 29.22 37.12
CA LEU A 23 -10.16 28.56 36.11
C LEU A 23 -11.25 29.56 35.68
N PRO A 24 -11.54 29.72 34.39
CA PRO A 24 -12.77 30.37 33.95
C PRO A 24 -13.90 29.35 33.82
N LEU A 25 -14.92 29.51 34.68
CA LEU A 25 -16.30 29.06 34.41
C LEU A 25 -16.92 30.03 33.38
N PRO A 26 -17.91 29.61 32.51
CA PRO A 26 -19.15 28.99 32.97
C PRO A 26 -19.69 27.86 32.05
N VAL A 27 -19.94 26.72 32.60
CA VAL A 27 -20.94 25.75 32.06
C VAL A 27 -21.78 25.25 33.23
N MET A 28 -22.71 26.11 33.69
CA MET A 28 -23.76 25.68 34.60
C MET A 28 -24.94 26.67 34.53
N LEU A 29 -25.76 26.52 33.46
CA LEU A 29 -27.09 27.13 33.38
C LEU A 29 -27.88 26.55 32.21
N PHE A 30 -28.24 25.28 32.29
CA PHE A 30 -29.30 24.71 31.42
C PHE A 30 -29.91 23.44 32.06
N LEU A 31 -30.30 23.50 33.33
CA LEU A 31 -31.09 22.46 33.98
C LEU A 31 -31.91 23.03 35.14
N ARG A 32 -32.84 23.97 34.85
CA ARG A 32 -33.97 24.32 35.75
C ARG A 32 -34.98 25.16 34.98
N ALA A 33 -35.84 24.53 34.20
CA ALA A 33 -37.13 25.10 33.80
C ALA A 33 -38.01 24.00 33.16
N LEU A 34 -38.47 23.06 33.95
CA LEU A 34 -39.63 22.22 33.63
C LEU A 34 -40.25 21.77 34.92
N ARG A 35 -41.00 22.68 35.56
CA ARG A 35 -42.08 22.32 36.50
C ARG A 35 -43.16 23.38 36.43
N ALA A 36 -44.37 22.85 36.21
CA ALA A 36 -45.68 23.45 36.49
C ALA A 36 -46.21 24.50 35.48
N SER A 37 -47.06 24.05 34.58
CA SER A 37 -48.30 24.77 34.30
C SER A 37 -49.44 23.76 34.12
N SER A 38 -50.43 23.98 34.94
CA SER A 38 -51.65 23.24 35.17
C SER A 38 -52.58 23.24 33.95
N PHE A 39 -53.15 22.08 33.67
CA PHE A 39 -54.25 21.92 32.73
C PHE A 39 -55.53 22.53 33.28
N GLN A 40 -56.07 23.55 32.63
CA GLN A 40 -57.48 23.90 32.72
C GLN A 40 -58.25 23.32 31.53
N ARG A 41 -59.21 22.45 31.84
CA ARG A 41 -60.18 21.92 30.86
C ARG A 41 -61.20 23.00 30.51
N VAL A 42 -61.31 23.36 29.25
CA VAL A 42 -62.49 24.05 28.72
C VAL A 42 -63.24 23.02 27.87
N ARG A 43 -64.48 22.72 28.32
CA ARG A 43 -65.50 21.99 27.50
C ARG A 43 -66.26 23.00 26.70
N ALA A 44 -66.42 22.74 25.39
CA ALA A 44 -67.45 23.34 24.56
C ALA A 44 -67.97 22.28 23.56
N PRO A 45 -69.19 22.42 23.05
CA PRO A 45 -70.06 21.25 22.79
C PRO A 45 -69.99 20.70 21.38
N VAL A 46 -70.34 19.42 21.30
CA VAL A 46 -70.51 18.61 20.08
C VAL A 46 -71.63 19.15 19.19
N GLN A 47 -71.34 19.39 17.93
CA GLN A 47 -72.33 19.27 16.84
C GLN A 47 -71.89 18.20 15.86
N GLN A 48 -72.65 17.11 15.81
CA GLN A 48 -72.59 16.11 14.75
C GLN A 48 -73.14 16.69 13.44
N LYS A 49 -72.42 16.51 12.35
CA LYS A 49 -72.93 16.10 11.03
C LYS A 49 -71.77 16.00 10.02
N GLY A 50 -71.66 14.88 9.36
CA GLY A 50 -70.90 14.71 8.14
C GLY A 50 -70.23 13.36 8.03
N LEU A 51 -70.91 12.38 7.42
CA LEU A 51 -70.31 11.15 6.93
C LEU A 51 -69.19 11.50 5.92
N PHE A 52 -67.94 11.16 6.29
CA PHE A 52 -66.87 10.94 5.33
C PHE A 52 -66.43 9.48 5.46
N PRO A 53 -66.20 8.80 4.33
CA PRO A 53 -65.77 7.42 4.38
C PRO A 53 -64.35 7.39 5.01
N HIS A 54 -64.18 6.57 6.01
CA HIS A 54 -62.86 6.24 6.56
C HIS A 54 -62.00 5.57 5.49
N THR A 55 -61.31 6.36 4.71
CA THR A 55 -60.17 5.87 3.97
C THR A 55 -59.04 5.72 4.99
N THR A 56 -58.88 4.52 5.51
CA THR A 56 -57.73 4.13 6.29
C THR A 56 -56.53 4.25 5.35
N LEU A 57 -55.85 5.38 5.40
CA LEU A 57 -54.51 5.50 4.84
C LEU A 57 -53.66 4.50 5.65
N ARG A 58 -53.60 3.25 5.18
CA ARG A 58 -52.51 2.37 5.49
C ARG A 58 -51.26 3.11 4.99
N LEU A 59 -50.50 3.74 5.84
CA LEU A 59 -49.09 4.00 5.64
C LEU A 59 -48.49 2.62 5.32
N MET A 60 -48.41 2.28 4.04
CA MET A 60 -47.58 1.21 3.59
C MET A 60 -46.16 1.65 3.93
N SER A 61 -45.67 1.11 5.07
CA SER A 61 -44.24 1.05 5.28
C SER A 61 -43.67 0.33 4.04
N HIS A 62 -42.87 1.01 3.25
CA HIS A 62 -42.17 0.43 2.11
C HIS A 62 -41.06 -0.55 2.54
N HIS A 63 -41.17 -1.16 3.68
CA HIS A 63 -40.51 -2.38 4.04
C HIS A 63 -41.48 -3.54 3.72
N ALA A 64 -41.60 -3.89 2.44
CA ALA A 64 -41.97 -5.25 2.09
C ALA A 64 -40.97 -6.12 2.87
N GLY A 65 -41.46 -6.96 3.78
CA GLY A 65 -40.64 -7.66 4.76
C GLY A 65 -39.44 -8.31 4.10
N GLU A 66 -38.24 -7.82 4.46
CA GLU A 66 -37.00 -8.40 3.99
C GLU A 66 -36.97 -9.86 4.45
N SER A 67 -36.70 -10.76 3.51
CA SER A 67 -36.58 -12.17 3.84
C SER A 67 -35.41 -12.35 4.82
N THR A 68 -35.65 -13.03 5.93
CA THR A 68 -34.59 -13.43 6.87
C THR A 68 -33.83 -14.68 6.40
N LEU A 69 -34.25 -15.26 5.27
CA LEU A 69 -33.53 -16.38 4.66
C LEU A 69 -32.18 -15.88 4.13
N ARG A 70 -31.09 -16.50 4.58
CA ARG A 70 -29.75 -16.18 4.06
C ARG A 70 -29.67 -16.62 2.59
N PRO A 71 -29.28 -15.71 1.69
CA PRO A 71 -29.05 -16.08 0.28
C PRO A 71 -27.78 -16.91 0.14
N GLU A 72 -27.58 -17.50 -1.05
CA GLU A 72 -26.30 -18.04 -1.45
C GLU A 72 -25.24 -16.91 -1.45
N PRO A 73 -23.99 -17.23 -1.11
CA PRO A 73 -22.92 -16.23 -1.15
C PRO A 73 -22.74 -15.62 -2.56
N ASP A 74 -22.38 -14.35 -2.60
CA ASP A 74 -22.01 -13.67 -3.84
C ASP A 74 -20.99 -14.47 -4.63
N LYS A 75 -21.18 -14.58 -5.94
CA LYS A 75 -20.33 -15.40 -6.80
C LYS A 75 -18.84 -15.05 -6.71
N VAL A 76 -18.51 -13.78 -6.58
CA VAL A 76 -17.12 -13.32 -6.42
C VAL A 76 -16.46 -13.91 -5.17
N LEU A 77 -17.21 -14.04 -4.07
CA LEU A 77 -16.71 -14.65 -2.83
C LEU A 77 -16.46 -16.15 -3.02
N GLN A 78 -17.38 -16.82 -3.71
CA GLN A 78 -17.25 -18.23 -4.03
C GLN A 78 -16.05 -18.49 -4.94
N ASP A 79 -15.92 -17.72 -6.03
CA ASP A 79 -14.84 -17.86 -7.01
C ASP A 79 -13.45 -17.65 -6.36
N ILE A 80 -13.32 -16.66 -5.47
CA ILE A 80 -12.08 -16.43 -4.71
C ILE A 80 -11.76 -17.62 -3.81
N ALA A 81 -12.74 -18.14 -3.08
CA ALA A 81 -12.54 -19.28 -2.18
C ALA A 81 -12.21 -20.56 -2.97
N ASP A 82 -12.92 -20.82 -4.07
CA ASP A 82 -12.66 -21.96 -4.97
C ASP A 82 -11.26 -21.90 -5.56
N TYR A 83 -10.83 -20.72 -5.99
CA TYR A 83 -9.47 -20.52 -6.49
C TYR A 83 -8.41 -20.79 -5.41
N VAL A 84 -8.56 -20.21 -4.23
CA VAL A 84 -7.57 -20.36 -3.16
C VAL A 84 -7.43 -21.81 -2.72
N HIS A 85 -8.54 -22.52 -2.58
CA HIS A 85 -8.54 -23.91 -2.07
C HIS A 85 -8.30 -24.97 -3.15
N GLY A 86 -8.89 -24.79 -4.33
CA GLY A 86 -8.96 -25.83 -5.36
C GLY A 86 -7.95 -25.68 -6.49
N HIS A 87 -7.54 -24.45 -6.83
CA HIS A 87 -6.65 -24.24 -7.97
C HIS A 87 -5.20 -24.59 -7.62
N LYS A 88 -4.60 -25.46 -8.44
CA LYS A 88 -3.17 -25.81 -8.35
C LYS A 88 -2.38 -24.91 -9.32
N ILE A 89 -1.37 -24.25 -8.80
CA ILE A 89 -0.43 -23.50 -9.63
C ILE A 89 0.58 -24.48 -10.24
N ASP A 90 0.68 -24.50 -11.56
CA ASP A 90 1.57 -25.39 -12.32
C ASP A 90 2.56 -24.63 -13.23
N SER A 91 2.51 -23.30 -13.25
CA SER A 91 3.39 -22.46 -14.06
C SER A 91 4.78 -22.31 -13.42
N PRO A 92 5.86 -22.86 -14.03
CA PRO A 92 7.22 -22.63 -13.56
C PRO A 92 7.62 -21.15 -13.62
N LEU A 93 7.11 -20.41 -14.61
CA LEU A 93 7.35 -18.97 -14.76
C LEU A 93 6.76 -18.18 -13.58
N ALA A 94 5.55 -18.56 -13.14
CA ALA A 94 4.91 -17.92 -11.98
C ALA A 94 5.73 -18.13 -10.70
N PHE A 95 6.22 -19.36 -10.47
CA PHE A 95 7.06 -19.66 -9.29
C PHE A 95 8.41 -18.93 -9.34
N GLU A 96 9.07 -18.89 -10.49
CA GLU A 96 10.34 -18.16 -10.62
C GLU A 96 10.13 -16.65 -10.45
N THR A 97 9.06 -16.08 -11.02
CA THR A 97 8.72 -14.68 -10.84
C THR A 97 8.37 -14.38 -9.38
N ALA A 98 7.63 -15.26 -8.71
CA ALA A 98 7.30 -15.14 -7.29
C ALA A 98 8.57 -15.20 -6.41
N ARG A 99 9.55 -16.05 -6.75
CA ARG A 99 10.84 -16.12 -6.05
C ARG A 99 11.59 -14.78 -6.15
N LEU A 100 11.71 -14.24 -7.36
CA LEU A 100 12.34 -12.93 -7.57
C LEU A 100 11.56 -11.81 -6.85
N CYS A 101 10.22 -11.87 -6.89
CA CYS A 101 9.36 -10.91 -6.19
C CYS A 101 9.54 -10.98 -4.67
N LEU A 102 9.61 -12.18 -4.09
CA LEU A 102 9.87 -12.38 -2.66
C LEU A 102 11.21 -11.78 -2.24
N ILE A 103 12.28 -12.07 -2.99
CA ILE A 103 13.63 -11.55 -2.74
C ILE A 103 13.64 -10.02 -2.81
N ASP A 104 13.10 -9.44 -3.89
CA ASP A 104 13.02 -8.00 -4.08
C ASP A 104 12.21 -7.32 -2.96
N THR A 105 11.08 -7.90 -2.60
CA THR A 105 10.17 -7.35 -1.60
C THR A 105 10.80 -7.35 -0.20
N ILE A 106 11.50 -8.41 0.20
CA ILE A 106 12.25 -8.44 1.46
C ILE A 106 13.37 -7.39 1.42
N GLY A 107 14.10 -7.28 0.31
CA GLY A 107 15.11 -6.23 0.12
C GLY A 107 14.54 -4.83 0.29
N CYS A 108 13.37 -4.54 -0.31
CA CYS A 108 12.68 -3.26 -0.12
C CYS A 108 12.31 -3.00 1.34
N GLY A 109 11.87 -4.03 2.06
CA GLY A 109 11.57 -3.94 3.48
C GLY A 109 12.80 -3.58 4.32
N LEU A 110 13.94 -4.21 4.03
CA LEU A 110 15.20 -3.90 4.71
C LEU A 110 15.64 -2.46 4.42
N GLU A 111 15.57 -2.01 3.17
CA GLU A 111 15.90 -0.62 2.81
C GLU A 111 14.98 0.39 3.54
N GLY A 112 13.69 0.07 3.70
CA GLY A 112 12.74 0.89 4.45
C GLY A 112 13.12 1.12 5.91
N LEU A 113 13.82 0.18 6.53
CA LEU A 113 14.29 0.28 7.92
C LEU A 113 15.38 1.33 8.15
N ARG A 114 15.98 1.88 7.10
CA ARG A 114 16.96 2.96 7.21
C ARG A 114 16.32 4.32 7.55
N PHE A 115 14.99 4.41 7.44
CA PHE A 115 14.25 5.66 7.61
C PHE A 115 13.56 5.70 8.98
N PRO A 116 13.92 6.67 9.86
CA PRO A 116 13.31 6.82 11.18
C PRO A 116 11.78 6.98 11.14
N GLU A 117 11.25 7.60 10.09
CA GLU A 117 9.82 7.78 9.88
C GLU A 117 9.09 6.44 9.68
N CYS A 118 9.78 5.43 9.15
CA CYS A 118 9.30 4.06 9.06
C CYS A 118 9.40 3.36 10.42
N THR A 119 10.61 3.36 10.98
CA THR A 119 10.92 2.54 12.17
C THR A 119 10.14 2.96 13.40
N LYS A 120 9.78 4.25 13.55
CA LYS A 120 8.92 4.74 14.64
C LYS A 120 7.51 4.12 14.68
N LEU A 121 7.04 3.51 13.58
CA LEU A 121 5.74 2.85 13.50
C LEU A 121 5.79 1.37 13.89
N LEU A 122 6.99 0.81 13.98
CA LEU A 122 7.22 -0.62 14.16
C LEU A 122 7.20 -1.03 15.65
N GLY A 123 7.33 -2.32 15.87
CA GLY A 123 7.32 -2.93 17.19
C GLY A 123 5.92 -3.31 17.69
N PRO A 124 5.83 -3.80 18.93
CA PRO A 124 4.56 -4.14 19.55
C PRO A 124 3.71 -2.89 19.84
N VAL A 125 2.41 -3.07 20.05
CA VAL A 125 1.52 -1.96 20.46
C VAL A 125 1.88 -1.47 21.87
N VAL A 126 2.18 -2.40 22.76
CA VAL A 126 2.68 -2.10 24.11
C VAL A 126 4.17 -2.39 24.13
N GLU A 127 4.96 -1.35 24.39
CA GLU A 127 6.41 -1.43 24.41
C GLU A 127 6.90 -2.55 25.34
N GLY A 128 7.96 -3.26 24.92
CA GLY A 128 8.53 -4.39 25.66
C GLY A 128 7.77 -5.72 25.52
N THR A 129 6.61 -5.73 24.84
CA THR A 129 5.88 -6.98 24.62
C THR A 129 6.63 -7.89 23.62
N VAL A 130 6.87 -9.14 24.04
CA VAL A 130 7.41 -10.21 23.20
C VAL A 130 6.42 -11.37 23.22
N VAL A 131 5.99 -11.83 22.06
CA VAL A 131 5.07 -12.98 21.92
C VAL A 131 5.88 -14.26 21.77
N PRO A 132 5.81 -15.22 22.71
CA PRO A 132 6.54 -16.48 22.59
C PRO A 132 6.18 -17.21 21.30
N ASN A 133 7.18 -17.63 20.51
CA ASN A 133 6.98 -18.25 19.19
C ASN A 133 6.09 -17.40 18.25
N GLY A 134 6.12 -16.09 18.39
CA GLY A 134 5.44 -15.15 17.51
C GLY A 134 6.18 -14.92 16.20
N THR A 135 5.55 -14.19 15.31
CA THR A 135 6.11 -13.76 14.03
C THR A 135 7.36 -12.90 14.24
N LYS A 136 8.43 -13.20 13.55
CA LYS A 136 9.61 -12.32 13.48
C LYS A 136 9.51 -11.36 12.30
N VAL A 137 9.97 -10.13 12.52
CA VAL A 137 9.96 -9.07 11.51
C VAL A 137 11.38 -8.95 10.92
N PRO A 138 11.54 -9.14 9.59
CA PRO A 138 12.84 -9.03 8.93
C PRO A 138 13.57 -7.72 9.24
N GLY A 139 14.89 -7.78 9.43
CA GLY A 139 15.75 -6.64 9.74
C GLY A 139 15.64 -6.11 11.17
N THR A 140 14.84 -6.74 12.03
CA THR A 140 14.61 -6.33 13.42
C THR A 140 14.77 -7.52 14.37
N ASN A 141 14.69 -7.25 15.67
CA ASN A 141 14.60 -8.28 16.72
C ASN A 141 13.17 -8.46 17.26
N TYR A 142 12.18 -7.85 16.62
CA TYR A 142 10.77 -7.95 17.06
C TYR A 142 10.21 -9.36 16.85
N GLN A 143 9.49 -9.84 17.87
CA GLN A 143 8.74 -11.08 17.85
C GLN A 143 7.32 -10.79 18.34
N LEU A 144 6.35 -10.81 17.42
CA LEU A 144 5.03 -10.21 17.57
C LEU A 144 3.92 -11.25 17.34
N ASP A 145 2.70 -10.92 17.75
CA ASP A 145 1.52 -11.62 17.27
C ASP A 145 1.36 -11.43 15.74
N PRO A 146 0.68 -12.34 15.03
CA PRO A 146 0.64 -12.30 13.57
C PRO A 146 -0.10 -11.09 13.00
N ILE A 147 -1.01 -10.45 13.76
CA ILE A 147 -1.71 -9.23 13.32
C ILE A 147 -0.72 -8.06 13.31
N ARG A 148 0.00 -7.87 14.42
CA ARG A 148 0.99 -6.81 14.53
C ARG A 148 2.22 -7.11 13.67
N GLY A 149 2.61 -8.37 13.51
CA GLY A 149 3.63 -8.83 12.57
C GLY A 149 3.30 -8.43 11.14
N ALA A 150 2.06 -8.68 10.69
CA ALA A 150 1.59 -8.30 9.36
C ALA A 150 1.63 -6.78 9.12
N PHE A 151 1.27 -5.98 10.13
CA PHE A 151 1.41 -4.52 10.05
C PHE A 151 2.86 -4.12 9.86
N ASN A 152 3.77 -4.65 10.69
CA ASN A 152 5.19 -4.29 10.64
C ASN A 152 5.83 -4.68 9.31
N ILE A 153 5.66 -5.93 8.88
CA ILE A 153 6.23 -6.44 7.62
C ILE A 153 5.66 -5.68 6.43
N GLY A 154 4.34 -5.50 6.36
CA GLY A 154 3.71 -4.75 5.27
C GLY A 154 4.12 -3.27 5.24
N THR A 155 4.38 -2.65 6.41
CA THR A 155 4.85 -1.27 6.50
C THR A 155 6.26 -1.12 5.95
N ILE A 156 7.21 -1.96 6.35
CA ILE A 156 8.59 -1.87 5.85
C ILE A 156 8.66 -2.14 4.34
N ILE A 157 7.92 -3.12 3.84
CA ILE A 157 7.87 -3.47 2.41
C ILE A 157 7.40 -2.26 1.57
N ARG A 158 6.35 -1.59 2.02
CA ARG A 158 5.69 -0.53 1.24
C ARG A 158 6.27 0.85 1.46
N TRP A 159 7.18 1.01 2.43
CA TRP A 159 7.65 2.32 2.88
C TRP A 159 8.15 3.22 1.74
N LEU A 160 9.02 2.69 0.89
CA LEU A 160 9.72 3.44 -0.16
C LEU A 160 9.02 3.44 -1.52
N ASP A 161 7.84 2.81 -1.62
CA ASP A 161 7.22 2.60 -2.94
C ASP A 161 8.17 1.95 -3.96
N PHE A 162 8.98 0.96 -3.51
CA PHE A 162 10.05 0.37 -4.29
C PHE A 162 9.85 -1.13 -4.58
N ASN A 163 8.80 -1.74 -4.00
CA ASN A 163 8.34 -3.10 -4.31
C ASN A 163 7.61 -3.16 -5.66
N ASP A 164 7.19 -4.34 -6.09
CA ASP A 164 6.55 -4.59 -7.39
C ASP A 164 5.35 -3.68 -7.70
N CYS A 165 4.85 -3.77 -8.91
CA CYS A 165 3.63 -3.09 -9.32
C CYS A 165 2.87 -3.92 -10.35
N PHE A 166 1.54 -3.77 -10.38
CA PHE A 166 0.69 -4.23 -11.47
C PHE A 166 -0.25 -3.10 -11.88
N LEU A 167 -0.30 -2.80 -13.17
CA LEU A 167 -1.00 -1.64 -13.72
C LEU A 167 -2.12 -2.10 -14.66
N ALA A 168 -3.34 -1.62 -14.40
CA ALA A 168 -4.54 -1.89 -15.19
C ALA A 168 -5.56 -0.76 -15.01
N ALA A 169 -6.87 -1.03 -15.00
CA ALA A 169 -7.90 -0.04 -14.66
C ALA A 169 -7.72 0.49 -13.22
N GLU A 170 -7.33 -0.38 -12.30
CA GLU A 170 -6.72 -0.03 -11.03
C GLU A 170 -5.24 -0.42 -11.07
N TRP A 171 -4.41 0.24 -10.29
CA TRP A 171 -3.01 -0.10 -10.09
C TRP A 171 -2.74 -0.38 -8.62
N GLY A 172 -1.70 -1.15 -8.34
CA GLY A 172 -1.33 -1.51 -6.98
C GLY A 172 -0.02 -2.27 -6.93
N HIS A 173 0.31 -2.71 -5.74
CA HIS A 173 1.53 -3.42 -5.41
C HIS A 173 1.16 -4.78 -4.82
N PRO A 174 0.98 -5.82 -5.66
CA PRO A 174 0.48 -7.09 -5.14
C PRO A 174 1.41 -7.77 -4.14
N SER A 175 2.72 -7.48 -4.15
CA SER A 175 3.63 -7.94 -3.11
C SER A 175 3.36 -7.35 -1.71
N ASP A 176 2.54 -6.31 -1.60
CA ASP A 176 2.04 -5.81 -0.31
C ASP A 176 1.40 -6.93 0.52
N ASN A 177 0.77 -7.92 -0.14
CA ASN A 177 0.17 -9.08 0.51
C ASN A 177 1.18 -9.95 1.28
N LEU A 178 2.48 -9.86 0.97
CA LEU A 178 3.52 -10.59 1.70
C LEU A 178 3.51 -10.26 3.19
N GLY A 179 3.13 -9.03 3.56
CA GLY A 179 3.01 -8.65 4.97
C GLY A 179 2.15 -9.61 5.79
N SER A 180 1.00 -10.00 5.26
CA SER A 180 0.09 -10.95 5.90
C SER A 180 0.53 -12.40 5.73
N ILE A 181 0.99 -12.76 4.52
CA ILE A 181 1.37 -14.14 4.18
C ILE A 181 2.58 -14.58 5.03
N LEU A 182 3.63 -13.76 5.06
CA LEU A 182 4.84 -14.08 5.82
C LEU A 182 4.57 -14.09 7.32
N ALA A 183 3.80 -13.10 7.83
CA ALA A 183 3.48 -13.05 9.24
C ALA A 183 2.74 -14.30 9.73
N VAL A 184 1.74 -14.74 8.99
CA VAL A 184 0.96 -15.93 9.34
C VAL A 184 1.78 -17.21 9.14
N ALA A 185 2.50 -17.34 8.03
CA ALA A 185 3.30 -18.53 7.74
C ALA A 185 4.43 -18.72 8.76
N ASP A 186 5.16 -17.65 9.13
CA ASP A 186 6.20 -17.69 10.14
C ASP A 186 5.64 -18.04 11.54
N HIS A 187 4.52 -17.42 11.92
CA HIS A 187 3.82 -17.76 13.17
C HIS A 187 3.45 -19.25 13.23
N LEU A 188 2.83 -19.77 12.18
CA LEU A 188 2.42 -21.18 12.12
C LEU A 188 3.61 -22.13 12.10
N ALA A 189 4.68 -21.79 11.38
CA ALA A 189 5.91 -22.59 11.37
C ALA A 189 6.55 -22.65 12.78
N ARG A 190 6.57 -21.54 13.51
CA ARG A 190 7.07 -21.49 14.90
C ARG A 190 6.15 -22.20 15.91
N GLN A 191 4.89 -22.44 15.52
CA GLN A 191 3.95 -23.31 16.27
C GLN A 191 4.07 -24.80 15.86
N GLY A 192 5.04 -25.15 15.02
CA GLY A 192 5.33 -26.53 14.64
C GLY A 192 4.66 -27.01 13.36
N GLN A 193 3.97 -26.12 12.60
CA GLN A 193 3.45 -26.49 11.28
C GLN A 193 4.59 -26.58 10.26
N ARG A 194 4.53 -27.58 9.36
CA ARG A 194 5.55 -27.78 8.32
C ARG A 194 5.22 -26.94 7.09
N LEU A 195 5.56 -25.66 7.14
CA LEU A 195 5.45 -24.74 6.02
C LEU A 195 6.85 -24.42 5.46
N THR A 196 6.92 -24.29 4.13
CA THR A 196 8.15 -23.99 3.40
C THR A 196 8.01 -22.68 2.62
N VAL A 197 9.11 -22.19 2.08
CA VAL A 197 9.09 -21.04 1.16
C VAL A 197 8.16 -21.26 -0.02
N HIS A 198 8.00 -22.52 -0.49
CA HIS A 198 7.04 -22.87 -1.55
C HIS A 198 5.61 -22.45 -1.19
N ASP A 199 5.20 -22.63 0.06
CA ASP A 199 3.86 -22.21 0.53
C ASP A 199 3.70 -20.68 0.51
N ILE A 200 4.79 -19.95 0.81
CA ILE A 200 4.81 -18.48 0.67
C ILE A 200 4.68 -18.09 -0.80
N LEU A 201 5.45 -18.72 -1.70
CA LEU A 201 5.41 -18.44 -3.15
C LEU A 201 4.02 -18.73 -3.73
N GLU A 202 3.42 -19.88 -3.42
CA GLU A 202 2.04 -20.19 -3.84
C GLU A 202 1.04 -19.15 -3.30
N GLY A 203 1.19 -18.76 -2.02
CA GLY A 203 0.37 -17.72 -1.41
C GLY A 203 0.51 -16.38 -2.10
N MET A 204 1.73 -15.97 -2.45
CA MET A 204 1.99 -14.75 -3.21
C MET A 204 1.35 -14.80 -4.60
N ILE A 205 1.52 -15.90 -5.34
CA ILE A 205 0.91 -16.06 -6.67
C ILE A 205 -0.60 -15.90 -6.57
N LYS A 206 -1.23 -16.57 -5.62
CA LYS A 206 -2.69 -16.50 -5.43
C LYS A 206 -3.17 -15.12 -5.00
N ALA A 207 -2.45 -14.44 -4.11
CA ALA A 207 -2.79 -13.07 -3.71
C ALA A 207 -2.63 -12.07 -4.86
N HIS A 208 -1.56 -12.19 -5.65
CA HIS A 208 -1.37 -11.40 -6.87
C HIS A 208 -2.53 -11.58 -7.83
N GLU A 209 -2.93 -12.83 -8.08
CA GLU A 209 -3.99 -13.14 -9.02
C GLU A 209 -5.35 -12.58 -8.56
N ILE A 210 -5.72 -12.73 -7.30
CA ILE A 210 -6.97 -12.18 -6.76
C ILE A 210 -6.97 -10.65 -6.87
N GLN A 211 -5.92 -10.01 -6.38
CA GLN A 211 -5.80 -8.54 -6.41
C GLN A 211 -5.80 -8.01 -7.84
N GLY A 212 -4.99 -8.58 -8.72
CA GLY A 212 -4.81 -8.08 -10.07
C GLY A 212 -6.00 -8.39 -10.97
N SER A 213 -6.66 -9.54 -10.85
CA SER A 213 -7.87 -9.88 -11.62
C SER A 213 -9.01 -8.91 -11.32
N LEU A 214 -9.19 -8.52 -10.04
CA LEU A 214 -10.11 -7.46 -9.64
C LEU A 214 -9.70 -6.11 -10.23
N ALA A 215 -8.40 -5.82 -10.30
CA ALA A 215 -7.86 -4.55 -10.79
C ALA A 215 -7.93 -4.40 -12.32
N LEU A 216 -8.02 -5.50 -13.09
CA LEU A 216 -7.95 -5.46 -14.55
C LEU A 216 -8.99 -4.54 -15.18
N LEU A 217 -10.25 -4.66 -14.77
CA LEU A 217 -11.36 -3.91 -15.33
C LEU A 217 -12.05 -2.98 -14.32
N ASN A 218 -11.77 -3.10 -13.02
CA ASN A 218 -12.47 -2.36 -11.99
C ASN A 218 -11.59 -1.29 -11.36
N SER A 219 -11.94 -0.03 -11.57
CA SER A 219 -11.17 1.12 -11.10
C SER A 219 -11.70 1.63 -9.75
N PHE A 220 -11.03 1.28 -8.66
CA PHE A 220 -11.35 1.72 -7.30
C PHE A 220 -11.00 3.20 -7.10
N ASN A 221 -9.93 3.68 -7.72
CA ASN A 221 -9.55 5.09 -7.63
C ASN A 221 -10.61 6.04 -8.22
N ARG A 222 -11.36 5.63 -9.25
CA ARG A 222 -12.42 6.44 -9.86
C ARG A 222 -13.67 6.58 -8.99
N VAL A 223 -13.79 5.77 -7.95
CA VAL A 223 -14.86 5.88 -6.94
C VAL A 223 -14.32 6.39 -5.58
N GLY A 224 -13.05 6.83 -5.53
CA GLY A 224 -12.44 7.43 -4.35
C GLY A 224 -11.85 6.43 -3.35
N LEU A 225 -11.78 5.15 -3.71
CA LEU A 225 -11.17 4.10 -2.90
C LEU A 225 -9.70 3.90 -3.27
N ASP A 226 -8.91 3.48 -2.29
CA ASP A 226 -7.51 3.13 -2.48
C ASP A 226 -7.35 1.63 -2.81
N HIS A 227 -6.34 1.29 -3.62
CA HIS A 227 -6.05 -0.08 -4.03
C HIS A 227 -5.77 -1.04 -2.86
N VAL A 228 -5.42 -0.54 -1.68
CA VAL A 228 -5.20 -1.42 -0.50
C VAL A 228 -6.46 -2.12 -0.02
N VAL A 229 -7.66 -1.71 -0.50
CA VAL A 229 -8.89 -2.52 -0.36
C VAL A 229 -8.67 -3.92 -0.94
N LEU A 230 -8.03 -4.00 -2.11
CA LEU A 230 -7.74 -5.27 -2.79
C LEU A 230 -6.65 -6.07 -2.08
N VAL A 231 -5.65 -5.40 -1.50
CA VAL A 231 -4.65 -6.05 -0.62
C VAL A 231 -5.34 -6.73 0.56
N LYS A 232 -6.28 -6.04 1.22
CA LYS A 232 -7.02 -6.64 2.33
C LYS A 232 -7.82 -7.87 1.91
N VAL A 233 -8.54 -7.81 0.78
CA VAL A 233 -9.36 -8.90 0.26
C VAL A 233 -8.49 -10.11 -0.12
N ALA A 234 -7.45 -9.92 -0.92
CA ALA A 234 -6.56 -10.98 -1.36
C ALA A 234 -5.80 -11.62 -0.20
N SER A 235 -5.25 -10.79 0.69
CA SER A 235 -4.61 -11.26 1.93
C SER A 235 -5.55 -12.10 2.78
N THR A 236 -6.80 -11.65 3.00
CA THR A 236 -7.78 -12.39 3.80
C THR A 236 -8.02 -13.79 3.21
N ALA A 237 -8.20 -13.89 1.89
CA ALA A 237 -8.43 -15.16 1.22
C ALA A 237 -7.24 -16.14 1.41
N VAL A 238 -6.02 -15.67 1.16
CA VAL A 238 -4.82 -16.51 1.23
C VAL A 238 -4.48 -16.91 2.66
N VAL A 239 -4.53 -15.98 3.62
CA VAL A 239 -4.23 -16.32 5.02
C VAL A 239 -5.30 -17.20 5.64
N SER A 240 -6.55 -17.14 5.17
CA SER A 240 -7.60 -18.09 5.58
C SER A 240 -7.19 -19.53 5.30
N LYS A 241 -6.70 -19.81 4.08
CA LYS A 241 -6.17 -21.14 3.73
C LYS A 241 -4.97 -21.53 4.59
N LEU A 242 -4.00 -20.63 4.77
CA LEU A 242 -2.82 -20.90 5.62
C LEU A 242 -3.23 -21.23 7.08
N LEU A 243 -4.22 -20.54 7.61
CA LEU A 243 -4.77 -20.77 8.95
C LEU A 243 -5.60 -22.08 9.05
N GLY A 244 -5.82 -22.79 7.95
CA GLY A 244 -6.58 -24.03 7.89
C GLY A 244 -8.11 -23.84 7.92
N LEU A 245 -8.61 -22.68 7.53
CA LEU A 245 -10.04 -22.45 7.36
C LEU A 245 -10.57 -23.27 6.17
N SER A 246 -11.83 -23.71 6.27
CA SER A 246 -12.52 -24.36 5.16
C SER A 246 -12.84 -23.36 4.02
N ARG A 247 -13.27 -23.88 2.87
CA ARG A 247 -13.79 -23.08 1.76
C ARG A 247 -14.87 -22.09 2.23
N ASP A 248 -15.86 -22.58 2.95
CA ASP A 248 -16.99 -21.75 3.41
C ASP A 248 -16.56 -20.73 4.47
N GLN A 249 -15.64 -21.08 5.35
CA GLN A 249 -15.04 -20.13 6.27
C GLN A 249 -14.20 -19.07 5.52
N THR A 250 -13.56 -19.43 4.41
CA THR A 250 -12.86 -18.45 3.57
C THR A 250 -13.85 -17.48 2.92
N ILE A 251 -15.01 -17.95 2.47
CA ILE A 251 -16.11 -17.10 1.99
C ILE A 251 -16.54 -16.13 3.10
N ASP A 252 -16.76 -16.64 4.31
CA ASP A 252 -17.11 -15.83 5.48
C ASP A 252 -16.06 -14.73 5.72
N ALA A 253 -14.78 -15.09 5.76
CA ALA A 253 -13.68 -14.16 6.02
C ALA A 253 -13.53 -13.08 4.92
N VAL A 254 -13.60 -13.48 3.65
CA VAL A 254 -13.52 -12.55 2.51
C VAL A 254 -14.70 -11.59 2.50
N SER A 255 -15.90 -12.05 2.88
CA SER A 255 -17.06 -11.18 3.00
C SER A 255 -16.86 -10.10 4.08
N GLN A 256 -16.26 -10.46 5.21
CA GLN A 256 -15.87 -9.49 6.25
C GLN A 256 -14.88 -8.45 5.73
N ALA A 257 -13.94 -8.85 4.86
CA ALA A 257 -12.99 -7.90 4.27
C ALA A 257 -13.66 -6.85 3.37
N TRP A 258 -14.80 -7.16 2.76
CA TRP A 258 -15.57 -6.20 1.99
C TRP A 258 -16.43 -5.25 2.84
N VAL A 259 -16.79 -5.65 4.04
CA VAL A 259 -17.53 -4.81 5.00
C VAL A 259 -16.60 -3.91 5.82
N ASP A 260 -15.45 -4.44 6.22
CA ASP A 260 -14.53 -3.74 7.12
C ASP A 260 -13.98 -2.45 6.50
N GLY A 261 -14.26 -1.32 7.10
CA GLY A 261 -13.87 0.05 6.78
C GLY A 261 -12.96 0.23 5.57
N GLN A 262 -13.50 0.72 4.46
CA GLN A 262 -12.76 0.82 3.21
C GLN A 262 -11.81 2.03 3.20
N SER A 263 -10.60 1.83 2.67
CA SER A 263 -9.59 2.89 2.60
C SER A 263 -9.98 3.95 1.56
N LEU A 264 -10.15 5.19 2.01
CA LEU A 264 -10.32 6.33 1.11
C LEU A 264 -8.96 6.74 0.52
N ARG A 265 -8.97 7.13 -0.76
CA ARG A 265 -7.74 7.50 -1.49
C ARG A 265 -7.22 8.90 -1.16
N THR A 266 -7.90 9.69 -0.36
CA THR A 266 -7.58 11.10 -0.09
C THR A 266 -6.12 11.34 0.31
N TYR A 267 -5.50 10.40 1.04
CA TYR A 267 -4.11 10.51 1.48
C TYR A 267 -3.04 10.32 0.38
N ARG A 268 -3.46 10.13 -0.88
CA ARG A 268 -2.59 10.10 -2.06
C ARG A 268 -2.75 11.33 -2.95
N HIS A 269 -3.64 12.24 -2.59
CA HIS A 269 -3.94 13.42 -3.38
C HIS A 269 -3.68 14.71 -2.60
N ALA A 270 -3.11 15.70 -3.29
CA ALA A 270 -2.93 17.02 -2.74
C ALA A 270 -4.29 17.65 -2.35
N PRO A 271 -4.37 18.42 -1.25
CA PRO A 271 -3.28 18.77 -0.32
C PRO A 271 -3.06 17.75 0.80
N ASN A 272 -3.68 16.58 0.75
CA ASN A 272 -3.72 15.60 1.86
C ASN A 272 -2.68 14.49 1.71
N THR A 273 -1.77 14.57 0.74
CA THR A 273 -0.72 13.55 0.57
C THR A 273 0.14 13.46 1.83
N GLY A 274 0.31 12.24 2.33
CA GLY A 274 1.04 12.07 3.58
C GLY A 274 1.58 10.65 3.78
N PRO A 275 2.32 10.42 4.88
CA PRO A 275 3.02 9.16 5.15
C PRO A 275 2.11 7.93 5.22
N ARG A 276 0.77 8.11 5.42
CA ARG A 276 -0.18 6.99 5.42
C ARG A 276 -0.07 6.14 4.15
N LYS A 277 0.24 6.73 2.99
CA LYS A 277 0.41 5.95 1.75
C LYS A 277 1.46 4.85 1.87
N SER A 278 2.47 5.06 2.71
CA SER A 278 3.58 4.12 2.91
C SER A 278 3.27 2.99 3.90
N TRP A 279 2.29 3.14 4.79
CA TRP A 279 1.92 2.11 5.76
C TRP A 279 0.48 1.58 5.61
N ALA A 280 -0.30 2.11 4.65
CA ALA A 280 -1.67 1.67 4.41
C ALA A 280 -1.76 0.19 4.02
N ALA A 281 -0.76 -0.34 3.32
CA ALA A 281 -0.68 -1.76 2.99
C ALA A 281 -0.47 -2.62 4.25
N GLY A 282 0.40 -2.18 5.17
CA GLY A 282 0.57 -2.85 6.47
C GLY A 282 -0.72 -2.87 7.30
N ASP A 283 -1.47 -1.76 7.31
CA ASP A 283 -2.81 -1.70 7.94
C ASP A 283 -3.78 -2.69 7.27
N ALA A 284 -3.82 -2.76 5.95
CA ALA A 284 -4.66 -3.71 5.21
C ALA A 284 -4.29 -5.18 5.52
N CYS A 285 -3.00 -5.50 5.57
CA CYS A 285 -2.50 -6.83 5.94
C CYS A 285 -2.89 -7.21 7.37
N SER A 286 -2.73 -6.31 8.34
CA SER A 286 -3.09 -6.57 9.73
C SER A 286 -4.59 -6.82 9.90
N ARG A 287 -5.42 -6.05 9.20
CA ARG A 287 -6.88 -6.23 9.17
C ARG A 287 -7.26 -7.58 8.57
N ALA A 288 -6.63 -7.96 7.46
CA ALA A 288 -6.87 -9.25 6.81
C ALA A 288 -6.60 -10.43 7.76
N VAL A 289 -5.47 -10.40 8.46
CA VAL A 289 -5.11 -11.44 9.45
C VAL A 289 -6.12 -11.47 10.61
N ASN A 290 -6.51 -10.30 11.12
CA ASN A 290 -7.49 -10.22 12.21
C ASN A 290 -8.84 -10.81 11.80
N LEU A 291 -9.36 -10.47 10.61
CA LEU A 291 -10.63 -10.97 10.11
C LEU A 291 -10.62 -12.50 9.93
N ALA A 292 -9.56 -13.04 9.35
CA ALA A 292 -9.41 -14.49 9.20
C ALA A 292 -9.35 -15.20 10.57
N LEU A 293 -8.67 -14.61 11.57
CA LEU A 293 -8.62 -15.17 12.93
C LEU A 293 -9.97 -15.10 13.66
N LEU A 294 -10.77 -14.05 13.43
CA LEU A 294 -12.13 -13.97 13.97
C LEU A 294 -13.02 -15.09 13.41
N VAL A 295 -12.97 -15.31 12.10
CA VAL A 295 -13.72 -16.40 11.47
C VAL A 295 -13.21 -17.77 11.93
N LYS A 296 -11.91 -17.92 12.14
CA LYS A 296 -11.34 -19.15 12.75
C LYS A 296 -11.92 -19.43 14.15
N LYS A 297 -12.31 -18.38 14.90
CA LYS A 297 -12.98 -18.49 16.20
C LYS A 297 -14.48 -18.73 16.10
N GLY A 298 -15.05 -18.77 14.90
CA GLY A 298 -16.47 -19.10 14.66
C GLY A 298 -17.36 -17.93 14.20
N GLU A 299 -16.78 -16.72 13.98
CA GLU A 299 -17.53 -15.62 13.37
C GLU A 299 -18.03 -16.00 11.98
N LYS A 300 -19.18 -15.44 11.61
CA LYS A 300 -19.84 -15.68 10.33
C LYS A 300 -19.72 -14.50 9.39
N GLY A 301 -19.74 -14.79 8.11
CA GLY A 301 -19.73 -13.78 7.06
C GLY A 301 -21.11 -13.32 6.63
N LEU A 302 -21.10 -12.46 5.62
CA LEU A 302 -22.27 -11.83 5.00
C LEU A 302 -22.37 -12.28 3.54
N PRO A 303 -23.27 -13.22 3.21
CA PRO A 303 -23.29 -13.86 1.89
C PRO A 303 -23.49 -12.86 0.75
N SER A 304 -24.31 -11.83 0.91
CA SER A 304 -24.64 -10.84 -0.10
C SER A 304 -23.94 -9.49 0.10
N VAL A 305 -22.73 -9.49 0.67
CA VAL A 305 -21.99 -8.26 1.00
C VAL A 305 -21.75 -7.35 -0.20
N LEU A 306 -21.61 -7.91 -1.40
CA LEU A 306 -21.44 -7.14 -2.63
C LEU A 306 -22.76 -6.72 -3.25
N THR A 307 -23.74 -7.61 -3.29
CA THR A 307 -24.96 -7.48 -4.08
C THR A 307 -26.19 -7.02 -3.31
N ALA A 308 -26.14 -6.98 -1.96
CA ALA A 308 -27.28 -6.54 -1.16
C ALA A 308 -27.73 -5.14 -1.59
N LYS A 309 -28.98 -5.03 -2.07
CA LYS A 309 -29.54 -3.77 -2.55
C LYS A 309 -29.50 -2.72 -1.43
N THR A 310 -29.07 -1.51 -1.76
CA THR A 310 -28.92 -0.36 -0.85
C THR A 310 -27.75 -0.50 0.13
N TRP A 311 -27.42 -1.69 0.60
CA TRP A 311 -26.47 -1.92 1.69
C TRP A 311 -25.18 -2.61 1.27
N GLY A 312 -25.17 -3.22 0.09
CA GLY A 312 -24.01 -3.93 -0.45
C GLY A 312 -22.96 -2.99 -1.04
N PHE A 313 -21.75 -3.51 -1.17
CA PHE A 313 -20.58 -2.75 -1.66
C PHE A 313 -20.83 -2.09 -3.02
N TYR A 314 -21.53 -2.78 -3.94
CA TYR A 314 -21.79 -2.24 -5.26
C TYR A 314 -22.65 -0.97 -5.21
N ASP A 315 -23.75 -1.00 -4.46
CA ASP A 315 -24.65 0.15 -4.35
C ASP A 315 -24.00 1.30 -3.57
N VAL A 316 -23.37 0.98 -2.44
CA VAL A 316 -22.83 2.01 -1.52
C VAL A 316 -21.57 2.66 -2.07
N LEU A 317 -20.63 1.89 -2.61
CA LEU A 317 -19.27 2.35 -2.92
C LEU A 317 -18.91 2.27 -4.41
N PHE A 318 -19.62 1.48 -5.20
CA PHE A 318 -19.23 1.22 -6.59
C PHE A 318 -20.28 1.70 -7.63
N LYS A 319 -21.14 2.65 -7.23
CA LYS A 319 -22.17 3.28 -8.09
C LYS A 319 -23.16 2.26 -8.70
N GLY A 320 -23.46 1.19 -7.96
CA GLY A 320 -24.36 0.12 -8.39
C GLY A 320 -23.77 -0.83 -9.45
N LYS A 321 -22.49 -0.72 -9.79
CA LYS A 321 -21.86 -1.55 -10.83
C LYS A 321 -21.24 -2.80 -10.24
N PRO A 322 -21.57 -4.01 -10.74
CA PRO A 322 -20.86 -5.23 -10.35
C PRO A 322 -19.43 -5.23 -10.90
N PHE A 323 -18.56 -6.04 -10.29
CA PHE A 323 -17.21 -6.25 -10.80
C PHE A 323 -17.22 -7.04 -12.09
N GLU A 324 -16.33 -6.66 -13.00
CA GLU A 324 -16.08 -7.33 -14.26
C GLU A 324 -14.74 -8.07 -14.20
N PHE A 325 -14.67 -9.24 -14.83
CA PHE A 325 -13.46 -10.07 -14.89
C PHE A 325 -13.09 -10.37 -16.33
N GLN A 326 -11.83 -10.13 -16.68
CA GLN A 326 -11.33 -10.31 -18.05
C GLN A 326 -10.86 -11.76 -18.31
N ILE A 327 -10.33 -12.40 -17.29
CA ILE A 327 -9.71 -13.73 -17.34
C ILE A 327 -10.14 -14.56 -16.14
N PRO A 328 -10.18 -15.90 -16.26
CA PRO A 328 -10.34 -16.76 -15.09
C PRO A 328 -9.09 -16.65 -14.18
N TYR A 329 -9.25 -16.99 -12.91
CA TYR A 329 -8.12 -17.04 -11.97
C TYR A 329 -7.09 -18.11 -12.40
N GLY A 330 -5.81 -17.76 -12.36
CA GLY A 330 -4.67 -18.60 -12.71
C GLY A 330 -3.37 -18.10 -12.08
N SER A 331 -2.41 -17.69 -12.90
CA SER A 331 -1.13 -17.11 -12.48
C SER A 331 -0.71 -15.91 -13.33
N TYR A 332 -1.64 -15.38 -14.14
CA TYR A 332 -1.36 -14.32 -15.11
C TYR A 332 -0.75 -13.07 -14.47
N ILE A 333 -1.25 -12.65 -13.31
CA ILE A 333 -0.80 -11.43 -12.66
C ILE A 333 0.66 -11.56 -12.22
N MET A 334 1.02 -12.66 -11.58
CA MET A 334 2.40 -12.91 -11.16
C MET A 334 3.35 -12.98 -12.36
N GLU A 335 2.97 -13.63 -13.44
CA GLU A 335 3.79 -13.74 -14.65
C GLU A 335 4.02 -12.40 -15.35
N ASN A 336 3.11 -11.44 -15.16
CA ASN A 336 3.13 -10.12 -15.79
C ASN A 336 3.41 -8.98 -14.80
N VAL A 337 3.81 -9.28 -13.58
CA VAL A 337 4.15 -8.26 -12.58
C VAL A 337 5.33 -7.41 -13.06
N LEU A 338 5.33 -6.15 -12.66
CA LEU A 338 6.34 -5.15 -12.99
C LEU A 338 7.25 -4.94 -11.78
N PHE A 339 8.55 -5.11 -11.94
CA PHE A 339 9.52 -4.80 -10.88
C PHE A 339 9.95 -3.34 -10.93
N LYS A 340 10.12 -2.71 -9.79
CA LYS A 340 10.82 -1.44 -9.66
C LYS A 340 12.29 -1.73 -9.34
N ILE A 341 13.13 -1.77 -10.36
CA ILE A 341 14.52 -2.21 -10.21
C ILE A 341 15.45 -1.03 -9.99
N SER A 342 15.39 -0.05 -10.89
CA SER A 342 16.41 0.99 -10.97
C SER A 342 16.12 2.17 -10.05
N TYR A 343 14.85 2.53 -9.86
CA TYR A 343 14.48 3.78 -9.18
C TYR A 343 13.34 3.58 -8.18
N PRO A 344 13.46 4.14 -6.95
CA PRO A 344 12.36 4.21 -5.99
C PRO A 344 11.40 5.35 -6.37
N ALA A 345 10.76 5.24 -7.53
CA ALA A 345 9.88 6.27 -8.10
C ALA A 345 8.51 5.69 -8.39
N GLU A 346 7.47 6.50 -8.33
CA GLU A 346 6.13 6.10 -8.76
C GLU A 346 6.19 5.52 -10.17
N PHE A 347 5.42 4.43 -10.41
CA PHE A 347 5.71 3.55 -11.56
C PHE A 347 5.55 4.23 -12.93
N HIS A 348 4.59 5.15 -13.06
CA HIS A 348 4.37 5.88 -14.31
C HIS A 348 5.55 6.80 -14.71
N ALA A 349 6.41 7.14 -13.76
CA ALA A 349 7.63 7.94 -14.01
C ALA A 349 8.88 7.10 -14.31
N GLN A 350 8.87 5.76 -14.14
CA GLN A 350 10.07 4.94 -14.25
C GLN A 350 10.87 5.19 -15.56
N THR A 351 10.19 5.21 -16.69
CA THR A 351 10.81 5.44 -18.00
C THR A 351 11.18 6.91 -18.23
N ALA A 352 10.47 7.86 -17.59
CA ALA A 352 10.85 9.27 -17.61
C ALA A 352 12.16 9.49 -16.83
N VAL A 353 12.35 8.81 -15.71
CA VAL A 353 13.59 8.83 -14.93
C VAL A 353 14.74 8.21 -15.73
N GLU A 354 14.50 7.08 -16.40
CA GLU A 354 15.50 6.45 -17.28
C GLU A 354 15.92 7.39 -18.42
N ALA A 355 14.95 8.05 -19.07
CA ALA A 355 15.21 9.05 -20.09
C ALA A 355 15.99 10.26 -19.55
N ALA A 356 15.68 10.73 -18.34
CA ALA A 356 16.40 11.82 -17.68
C ALA A 356 17.86 11.45 -17.38
N HIS A 357 18.15 10.23 -16.98
CA HIS A 357 19.53 9.74 -16.82
C HIS A 357 20.32 9.74 -18.13
N ILE A 358 19.69 9.31 -19.23
CA ILE A 358 20.30 9.35 -20.57
C ILE A 358 20.61 10.79 -20.96
N LEU A 359 19.67 11.70 -20.74
CA LEU A 359 19.81 13.12 -21.07
C LEU A 359 20.83 13.83 -20.18
N HIS A 360 20.94 13.48 -18.90
CA HIS A 360 22.01 13.98 -18.03
C HIS A 360 23.40 13.67 -18.59
N LYS A 361 23.61 12.42 -19.06
CA LYS A 361 24.88 12.02 -19.70
C LYS A 361 25.14 12.79 -21.00
N LYS A 362 24.09 13.02 -21.81
CA LYS A 362 24.19 13.83 -23.03
C LYS A 362 24.56 15.29 -22.72
N LEU A 363 23.93 15.91 -21.72
CA LEU A 363 24.24 17.26 -21.23
C LEU A 363 25.70 17.36 -20.80
N LYS A 364 26.18 16.43 -19.97
CA LYS A 364 27.60 16.39 -19.55
C LYS A 364 28.57 16.26 -20.71
N ALA A 365 28.25 15.42 -21.69
CA ALA A 365 29.09 15.25 -22.88
C ALA A 365 29.18 16.54 -23.72
N LEU A 366 28.18 17.39 -23.67
CA LEU A 366 28.16 18.71 -24.33
C LEU A 366 28.77 19.83 -23.47
N GLY A 367 29.28 19.52 -22.27
CA GLY A 367 29.74 20.52 -21.30
C GLY A 367 28.63 21.41 -20.75
N LYS A 368 27.38 20.93 -20.77
CA LYS A 368 26.19 21.64 -20.29
C LYS A 368 25.73 21.07 -18.96
N THR A 369 24.98 21.86 -18.22
CA THR A 369 24.38 21.52 -16.92
C THR A 369 22.87 21.67 -16.94
N ALA A 370 22.19 21.30 -15.87
CA ALA A 370 20.75 21.51 -15.71
C ALA A 370 20.36 23.02 -15.73
N GLU A 371 21.27 23.91 -15.40
CA GLU A 371 21.06 25.38 -15.42
C GLU A 371 20.92 25.91 -16.85
N ASP A 372 21.56 25.26 -17.82
CA ASP A 372 21.44 25.58 -19.24
C ASP A 372 20.07 25.21 -19.83
N ILE A 373 19.25 24.44 -19.11
CA ILE A 373 17.94 24.00 -19.58
C ILE A 373 16.94 25.17 -19.56
N LYS A 374 16.33 25.43 -20.71
CA LYS A 374 15.22 26.38 -20.87
C LYS A 374 13.89 25.71 -20.57
N SER A 375 13.63 24.52 -21.11
CA SER A 375 12.42 23.75 -20.88
C SER A 375 12.63 22.25 -21.05
N VAL A 376 11.80 21.44 -20.35
CA VAL A 376 11.71 19.99 -20.54
C VAL A 376 10.26 19.63 -20.83
N ARG A 377 10.00 19.10 -22.00
CA ARG A 377 8.70 18.54 -22.38
C ARG A 377 8.70 17.04 -22.14
N ILE A 378 7.73 16.55 -21.37
CA ILE A 378 7.48 15.13 -21.14
C ILE A 378 6.22 14.73 -21.91
N ARG A 379 6.35 13.91 -22.95
CA ARG A 379 5.20 13.22 -23.56
C ARG A 379 4.97 11.93 -22.76
N THR A 380 3.74 11.73 -22.25
CA THR A 380 3.41 10.63 -21.35
C THR A 380 1.97 10.15 -21.54
N GLN A 381 1.58 9.07 -20.86
CA GLN A 381 0.22 8.52 -20.88
C GLN A 381 -0.72 9.30 -19.94
N GLU A 382 -2.03 9.24 -20.20
CA GLU A 382 -3.07 9.94 -19.42
C GLU A 382 -2.98 9.63 -17.91
N ALA A 383 -2.67 8.38 -17.56
CA ALA A 383 -2.56 7.96 -16.18
C ALA A 383 -1.49 8.74 -15.40
N ALA A 384 -0.31 8.98 -16.00
CA ALA A 384 0.75 9.78 -15.37
C ALA A 384 0.30 11.22 -15.11
N ILE A 385 -0.32 11.87 -16.11
CA ILE A 385 -0.83 13.24 -15.96
C ILE A 385 -1.82 13.32 -14.80
N ARG A 386 -2.75 12.38 -14.72
CA ARG A 386 -3.78 12.36 -13.68
C ARG A 386 -3.24 12.10 -12.27
N ILE A 387 -2.12 11.36 -12.16
CA ILE A 387 -1.65 10.85 -10.86
C ILE A 387 -0.45 11.63 -10.35
N ILE A 388 0.54 11.92 -11.20
CA ILE A 388 1.85 12.40 -10.79
C ILE A 388 2.29 13.73 -11.43
N ASP A 389 1.48 14.35 -12.29
CA ASP A 389 1.73 15.72 -12.76
C ASP A 389 1.26 16.73 -11.72
N LYS A 390 1.95 16.73 -10.57
CA LYS A 390 1.66 17.62 -9.45
C LYS A 390 2.36 18.96 -9.63
N GLN A 391 1.61 20.01 -9.43
CA GLN A 391 2.09 21.39 -9.44
C GLN A 391 2.18 21.96 -8.02
N GLY A 392 3.02 22.99 -7.83
CA GLY A 392 3.18 23.69 -6.56
C GLY A 392 4.16 23.04 -5.60
N PRO A 393 4.12 23.42 -4.31
CA PRO A 393 5.04 22.91 -3.28
C PRO A 393 4.94 21.40 -3.08
N LEU A 394 6.05 20.78 -2.73
CA LEU A 394 6.16 19.36 -2.38
C LEU A 394 6.68 19.25 -0.95
N ASP A 395 5.77 19.16 0.02
CA ASP A 395 6.06 19.38 1.42
C ASP A 395 6.73 18.19 2.13
N ASN A 396 6.68 17.00 1.54
CA ASN A 396 7.18 15.79 2.18
C ASN A 396 7.62 14.74 1.15
N PHE A 397 8.28 13.69 1.65
CA PHE A 397 8.74 12.54 0.85
C PHE A 397 7.62 11.97 -0.04
N ALA A 398 6.40 11.84 0.51
CA ALA A 398 5.26 11.24 -0.19
C ALA A 398 4.72 12.12 -1.34
N ASP A 399 4.98 13.41 -1.33
CA ASP A 399 4.69 14.29 -2.47
C ASP A 399 5.74 14.14 -3.56
N ARG A 400 7.02 14.09 -3.17
CA ARG A 400 8.18 14.12 -4.07
C ARG A 400 8.29 12.86 -4.92
N ASP A 401 8.11 11.68 -4.33
CA ASP A 401 8.16 10.39 -5.03
C ASP A 401 6.92 10.12 -5.92
N HIS A 402 5.94 11.03 -5.88
CA HIS A 402 4.73 11.04 -6.71
C HIS A 402 4.58 12.36 -7.52
N ALA A 403 5.66 13.05 -7.79
CA ALA A 403 5.69 14.23 -8.66
C ALA A 403 6.67 14.00 -9.82
N ILE A 404 6.14 13.80 -11.04
CA ILE A 404 6.98 13.50 -12.21
C ILE A 404 8.02 14.58 -12.46
N SER A 405 7.67 15.84 -12.21
CA SER A 405 8.59 16.96 -12.35
C SER A 405 9.79 16.87 -11.39
N TYR A 406 9.58 16.37 -10.15
CA TYR A 406 10.66 16.15 -9.20
C TYR A 406 11.52 14.96 -9.60
N MET A 407 10.88 13.84 -9.93
CA MET A 407 11.54 12.60 -10.32
C MET A 407 12.34 12.72 -11.61
N VAL A 408 12.05 13.72 -12.45
CA VAL A 408 12.83 14.05 -13.67
C VAL A 408 13.90 15.12 -13.39
N ALA A 409 13.57 16.15 -12.61
CA ALA A 409 14.53 17.23 -12.30
C ALA A 409 15.74 16.70 -11.52
N TYR A 410 15.52 15.85 -10.53
CA TYR A 410 16.59 15.34 -9.68
C TYR A 410 17.69 14.63 -10.47
N PRO A 411 17.41 13.60 -11.32
CA PRO A 411 18.43 12.94 -12.11
C PRO A 411 19.02 13.81 -13.23
N LEU A 412 18.30 14.81 -13.74
CA LEU A 412 18.88 15.78 -14.67
C LEU A 412 19.96 16.64 -14.01
N ILE A 413 19.83 16.94 -12.71
CA ILE A 413 20.79 17.73 -11.94
C ILE A 413 21.94 16.85 -11.44
N PHE A 414 21.61 15.75 -10.74
CA PHE A 414 22.58 14.96 -9.98
C PHE A 414 23.07 13.69 -10.69
N GLY A 415 22.37 13.21 -11.71
CA GLY A 415 22.70 11.99 -12.45
C GLY A 415 22.29 10.70 -11.74
N GLU A 416 21.50 10.78 -10.68
CA GLU A 416 20.98 9.63 -9.93
C GLU A 416 19.60 9.92 -9.32
N LEU A 417 18.88 8.86 -8.95
CA LEU A 417 17.65 8.94 -8.14
C LEU A 417 17.60 7.74 -7.20
N THR A 418 17.82 8.00 -5.92
CA THR A 418 17.85 7.00 -4.85
C THR A 418 16.79 7.29 -3.79
N SER A 419 16.67 6.43 -2.77
CA SER A 419 15.74 6.64 -1.65
C SER A 419 16.03 7.95 -0.89
N GLU A 420 17.30 8.32 -0.78
CA GLU A 420 17.75 9.55 -0.11
C GLU A 420 17.39 10.81 -0.90
N SER A 421 17.17 10.69 -2.20
CA SER A 421 16.83 11.83 -3.07
C SER A 421 15.55 12.56 -2.68
N TYR A 422 14.69 11.92 -1.88
CA TYR A 422 13.40 12.47 -1.46
C TYR A 422 13.40 13.05 -0.04
N THR A 423 14.52 12.99 0.69
CA THR A 423 14.62 13.56 2.03
C THR A 423 14.47 15.08 2.01
N ASP A 424 14.09 15.69 3.14
CA ASP A 424 13.97 17.15 3.24
C ASP A 424 15.32 17.83 3.00
N ALA A 425 16.42 17.21 3.43
CA ALA A 425 17.78 17.72 3.20
C ALA A 425 18.12 17.74 1.70
N SER A 426 17.81 16.67 0.95
CA SER A 426 18.03 16.61 -0.50
C SER A 426 17.15 17.60 -1.26
N ALA A 427 15.89 17.73 -0.84
CA ALA A 427 14.90 18.61 -1.46
C ALA A 427 15.14 20.10 -1.21
N ALA A 428 15.99 20.45 -0.24
CA ALA A 428 16.35 21.85 0.06
C ALA A 428 17.20 22.52 -1.02
N ASP A 429 17.74 21.77 -2.00
CA ASP A 429 18.52 22.37 -3.09
C ASP A 429 17.62 23.18 -4.03
N PRO A 430 17.81 24.51 -4.13
CA PRO A 430 16.92 25.39 -4.90
C PRO A 430 16.94 25.12 -6.41
N ARG A 431 17.97 24.44 -6.92
CA ARG A 431 18.05 24.06 -8.35
C ARG A 431 16.93 23.10 -8.74
N ILE A 432 16.45 22.27 -7.80
CA ILE A 432 15.39 21.31 -8.05
C ILE A 432 14.09 22.04 -8.40
N ASP A 433 13.64 22.97 -7.57
CA ASP A 433 12.40 23.71 -7.81
C ASP A 433 12.54 24.66 -9.02
N ALA A 434 13.72 25.26 -9.21
CA ALA A 434 14.00 26.07 -10.40
C ALA A 434 13.87 25.25 -11.71
N LEU A 435 14.33 24.00 -11.72
CA LEU A 435 14.19 23.12 -12.89
C LEU A 435 12.76 22.57 -13.01
N ARG A 436 12.12 22.17 -11.90
CA ARG A 436 10.72 21.71 -11.89
C ARG A 436 9.78 22.72 -12.55
N ALA A 437 9.96 24.01 -12.30
CA ALA A 437 9.16 25.06 -12.91
C ALA A 437 9.28 25.13 -14.45
N LYS A 438 10.28 24.48 -15.03
CA LYS A 438 10.53 24.43 -16.48
C LYS A 438 10.07 23.10 -17.11
N ILE A 439 9.54 22.14 -16.30
CA ILE A 439 9.11 20.81 -16.74
C ILE A 439 7.58 20.81 -16.88
N TYR A 440 7.09 20.31 -18.01
CA TYR A 440 5.66 20.17 -18.25
C TYR A 440 5.32 18.88 -18.99
N CYS A 441 4.15 18.31 -18.69
CA CYS A 441 3.64 17.08 -19.30
C CYS A 441 2.66 17.37 -20.43
N VAL A 442 2.69 16.52 -21.45
CA VAL A 442 1.73 16.50 -22.58
C VAL A 442 1.31 15.05 -22.81
N GLU A 443 -0.02 14.82 -22.92
CA GLU A 443 -0.50 13.49 -23.27
C GLU A 443 -0.07 13.07 -24.66
N ASP A 444 0.51 11.88 -24.77
CA ASP A 444 0.67 11.15 -26.02
C ASP A 444 -0.42 10.07 -26.10
N LYS A 445 -1.33 10.22 -27.07
CA LYS A 445 -2.46 9.29 -27.27
C LYS A 445 -2.00 7.86 -27.54
N ARG A 446 -0.87 7.67 -28.23
CA ARG A 446 -0.27 6.35 -28.46
C ARG A 446 0.11 5.70 -27.13
N PHE A 447 0.82 6.43 -26.27
CA PHE A 447 1.22 5.90 -24.95
C PHE A 447 0.00 5.59 -24.08
N SER A 448 -1.06 6.41 -24.14
CA SER A 448 -2.31 6.15 -23.40
C SER A 448 -3.03 4.88 -23.89
N VAL A 449 -3.04 4.61 -25.19
CA VAL A 449 -3.63 3.39 -25.77
C VAL A 449 -2.79 2.16 -25.39
N GLU A 450 -1.48 2.21 -25.61
CA GLU A 450 -0.55 1.11 -25.35
C GLU A 450 -0.46 0.73 -23.86
N TYR A 451 -0.70 1.68 -22.95
CA TYR A 451 -0.80 1.43 -21.52
C TYR A 451 -1.94 0.45 -21.17
N HIS A 452 -3.08 0.56 -21.85
CA HIS A 452 -4.24 -0.31 -21.63
C HIS A 452 -4.22 -1.59 -22.46
N GLU A 453 -3.40 -1.65 -23.52
CA GLU A 453 -3.31 -2.81 -24.41
C GLU A 453 -2.67 -4.01 -23.69
N PRO A 454 -3.38 -5.14 -23.47
CA PRO A 454 -2.85 -6.28 -22.71
C PRO A 454 -1.55 -6.88 -23.25
N ALA A 455 -1.37 -6.84 -24.57
CA ALA A 455 -0.15 -7.34 -25.22
C ALA A 455 1.05 -6.41 -25.03
N MET A 456 0.83 -5.14 -24.73
CA MET A 456 1.87 -4.12 -24.60
C MET A 456 2.10 -3.68 -23.15
N ARG A 457 1.07 -3.15 -22.49
CA ARG A 457 1.14 -2.56 -21.13
C ARG A 457 2.39 -1.71 -20.96
N SER A 458 2.63 -0.83 -21.96
CA SER A 458 3.78 0.05 -21.95
C SER A 458 3.64 1.16 -20.90
N ILE A 459 4.76 1.70 -20.44
CA ILE A 459 4.84 2.85 -19.53
C ILE A 459 5.60 3.95 -20.25
N GLY A 460 5.14 4.28 -21.44
CA GLY A 460 5.86 5.17 -22.35
C GLY A 460 6.01 6.59 -21.80
N ASN A 461 7.25 7.08 -21.83
CA ASN A 461 7.60 8.48 -21.63
C ASN A 461 8.65 8.90 -22.65
N ALA A 462 8.57 10.14 -23.13
CA ALA A 462 9.56 10.73 -24.02
C ALA A 462 9.89 12.15 -23.56
N LEU A 463 11.18 12.42 -23.37
CA LEU A 463 11.69 13.69 -22.87
C LEU A 463 12.41 14.46 -23.98
N LEU A 464 12.01 15.71 -24.19
CA LEU A 464 12.69 16.66 -25.07
C LEU A 464 13.19 17.85 -24.26
N ILE A 465 14.49 18.19 -24.40
CA ILE A 465 15.11 19.34 -23.73
C ILE A 465 15.43 20.42 -24.75
N GLU A 466 14.99 21.65 -24.46
CA GLU A 466 15.44 22.88 -25.12
C GLU A 466 16.40 23.62 -24.18
N LEU A 467 17.57 24.07 -24.70
CA LEU A 467 18.56 24.84 -23.94
C LEU A 467 18.34 26.36 -24.11
N ASN A 468 18.93 27.13 -23.20
CA ASN A 468 18.83 28.59 -23.19
C ASN A 468 19.45 29.24 -24.45
N ASP A 469 20.40 28.57 -25.09
CA ASP A 469 21.04 29.02 -26.35
C ASP A 469 20.22 28.68 -27.61
N GLY A 470 19.03 28.07 -27.45
CA GLY A 470 18.16 27.64 -28.54
C GLY A 470 18.44 26.24 -29.05
N THR A 471 19.49 25.58 -28.59
CA THR A 471 19.79 24.20 -28.96
C THR A 471 18.69 23.25 -28.41
N THR A 472 18.21 22.33 -29.25
CA THR A 472 17.28 21.27 -28.83
C THR A 472 18.03 19.95 -28.87
N LEU A 473 17.99 19.21 -27.74
CA LEU A 473 18.54 17.86 -27.70
C LEU A 473 17.61 16.88 -28.41
N GLU A 474 18.19 15.81 -28.97
CA GLU A 474 17.39 14.71 -29.50
C GLU A 474 16.45 14.13 -28.42
N GLU A 475 15.19 13.96 -28.78
CA GLU A 475 14.18 13.38 -27.86
C GLU A 475 14.58 11.96 -27.45
N VAL A 476 14.48 11.67 -26.17
CA VAL A 476 14.71 10.32 -25.60
C VAL A 476 13.39 9.72 -25.18
N ALA A 477 12.97 8.68 -25.89
CA ALA A 477 11.76 7.91 -25.58
C ALA A 477 12.12 6.55 -24.99
N VAL A 478 11.48 6.19 -23.89
CA VAL A 478 11.57 4.86 -23.26
C VAL A 478 10.17 4.34 -23.04
N GLU A 479 9.85 3.18 -23.59
CA GLU A 479 8.49 2.62 -23.57
C GLU A 479 8.29 1.57 -22.46
N TYR A 480 9.35 0.82 -22.15
CA TYR A 480 9.29 -0.25 -21.15
C TYR A 480 10.41 -0.07 -20.11
N PRO A 481 10.07 0.04 -18.81
CA PRO A 481 11.10 0.13 -17.77
C PRO A 481 11.86 -1.20 -17.62
N VAL A 482 13.05 -1.15 -17.03
CA VAL A 482 13.93 -2.33 -16.84
C VAL A 482 13.21 -3.50 -16.15
N GLY A 483 12.28 -3.23 -15.26
CA GLY A 483 11.49 -4.25 -14.57
C GLY A 483 10.32 -4.84 -15.35
N HIS A 484 10.07 -4.39 -16.58
CA HIS A 484 9.00 -4.92 -17.42
C HIS A 484 9.35 -6.32 -17.95
N LYS A 485 8.35 -7.18 -18.17
CA LYS A 485 8.56 -8.56 -18.67
C LYS A 485 9.38 -8.64 -19.97
N ARG A 486 9.28 -7.63 -20.85
CA ARG A 486 10.04 -7.56 -22.10
C ARG A 486 11.52 -7.27 -21.91
N ARG A 487 11.92 -6.81 -20.71
CA ARG A 487 13.33 -6.54 -20.35
C ARG A 487 13.75 -7.41 -19.15
N ARG A 488 13.11 -8.56 -18.94
CA ARG A 488 13.33 -9.42 -17.76
C ARG A 488 14.76 -9.98 -17.73
N GLU A 489 15.36 -10.32 -18.89
CA GLU A 489 16.74 -10.80 -18.98
C GLU A 489 17.74 -9.72 -18.52
N GLU A 490 17.56 -8.49 -18.96
CA GLU A 490 18.34 -7.34 -18.50
C GLU A 490 18.08 -7.02 -17.02
N GLY A 491 16.80 -7.09 -16.62
CA GLY A 491 16.36 -6.69 -15.30
C GLY A 491 16.77 -7.64 -14.18
N THR A 492 16.80 -8.95 -14.41
CA THR A 492 17.05 -9.94 -13.36
C THR A 492 18.39 -9.75 -12.65
N PRO A 493 19.53 -9.59 -13.33
CA PRO A 493 20.81 -9.30 -12.66
C PRO A 493 20.78 -7.99 -11.87
N LEU A 494 20.10 -6.97 -12.38
CA LEU A 494 19.99 -5.67 -11.72
C LEU A 494 19.09 -5.74 -10.48
N LEU A 495 18.05 -6.58 -10.49
CA LEU A 495 17.23 -6.87 -9.31
C LEU A 495 18.07 -7.53 -8.21
N MET A 496 18.91 -8.49 -8.56
CA MET A 496 19.81 -9.13 -7.58
C MET A 496 20.83 -8.14 -7.03
N ASN A 497 21.36 -7.23 -7.85
CA ASN A 497 22.25 -6.15 -7.39
C ASN A 497 21.52 -5.19 -6.44
N LYS A 498 20.27 -4.84 -6.75
CA LYS A 498 19.41 -4.06 -5.84
C LYS A 498 19.25 -4.77 -4.50
N PHE A 499 18.89 -6.04 -4.51
CA PHE A 499 18.75 -6.85 -3.30
C PHE A 499 20.06 -6.90 -2.49
N GLN A 500 21.19 -7.18 -3.14
CA GLN A 500 22.51 -7.20 -2.49
C GLN A 500 22.83 -5.85 -1.84
N ARG A 501 22.57 -4.74 -2.50
CA ARG A 501 22.74 -3.40 -1.91
C ARG A 501 21.86 -3.21 -0.67
N HIS A 502 20.59 -3.64 -0.70
CA HIS A 502 19.68 -3.47 0.44
C HIS A 502 20.09 -4.32 1.65
N ILE A 503 20.55 -5.56 1.44
CA ILE A 503 21.02 -6.39 2.56
C ILE A 503 22.35 -5.91 3.13
N SER A 504 23.20 -5.24 2.33
CA SER A 504 24.50 -4.74 2.78
C SER A 504 24.39 -3.64 3.84
N HIS A 505 23.26 -2.97 3.94
CA HIS A 505 23.00 -1.97 4.97
C HIS A 505 22.71 -2.57 6.36
N HIS A 506 22.46 -3.89 6.43
CA HIS A 506 21.98 -4.54 7.65
C HIS A 506 22.84 -5.71 8.13
N PHE A 507 23.59 -6.34 7.23
CA PHE A 507 24.32 -7.58 7.50
C PHE A 507 25.79 -7.44 7.08
N ASP A 508 26.69 -8.08 7.81
CA ASP A 508 28.09 -8.18 7.43
C ASP A 508 28.30 -9.05 6.17
N GLU A 509 29.49 -9.00 5.59
CA GLU A 509 29.80 -9.67 4.32
C GLU A 509 29.57 -11.19 4.37
N ALA A 510 29.90 -11.84 5.50
CA ALA A 510 29.72 -13.28 5.66
C ALA A 510 28.23 -13.66 5.68
N HIS A 511 27.41 -12.88 6.36
CA HIS A 511 25.96 -13.08 6.39
C HIS A 511 25.31 -12.76 5.05
N GLN A 512 25.74 -11.68 4.36
CA GLN A 512 25.31 -11.37 3.00
C GLN A 512 25.58 -12.52 2.04
N ALA A 513 26.80 -13.08 2.06
CA ALA A 513 27.16 -14.22 1.23
C ALA A 513 26.24 -15.43 1.48
N LYS A 514 25.94 -15.74 2.74
CA LYS A 514 25.00 -16.81 3.13
C LYS A 514 23.59 -16.55 2.60
N ILE A 515 23.08 -15.31 2.70
CA ILE A 515 21.76 -14.93 2.16
C ILE A 515 21.75 -15.15 0.64
N LEU A 516 22.74 -14.59 -0.07
CA LEU A 516 22.82 -14.67 -1.52
C LEU A 516 22.95 -16.11 -2.02
N GLU A 517 23.78 -16.94 -1.40
CA GLU A 517 23.88 -18.37 -1.71
C GLU A 517 22.53 -19.08 -1.52
N THR A 518 21.85 -18.81 -0.40
CA THR A 518 20.55 -19.43 -0.09
C THR A 518 19.50 -19.09 -1.13
N VAL A 519 19.35 -17.81 -1.52
CA VAL A 519 18.28 -17.38 -2.43
C VAL A 519 18.60 -17.68 -3.90
N SER A 520 19.87 -17.97 -4.26
CA SER A 520 20.31 -18.24 -5.62
C SER A 520 19.88 -19.63 -6.11
N ASN A 521 19.76 -20.61 -5.23
CA ASN A 521 19.36 -21.97 -5.58
C ASN A 521 17.84 -22.13 -5.41
N ALA A 522 17.09 -21.99 -6.50
CA ALA A 522 15.63 -22.01 -6.48
C ALA A 522 15.04 -23.27 -5.83
N ASP A 523 15.65 -24.44 -6.08
CA ASP A 523 15.15 -25.74 -5.59
C ASP A 523 15.28 -25.90 -4.08
N SER A 524 16.47 -25.63 -3.52
CA SER A 524 16.69 -25.69 -2.08
C SER A 524 15.98 -24.57 -1.35
N PHE A 525 15.93 -23.37 -1.95
CA PHE A 525 15.22 -22.22 -1.42
C PHE A 525 13.73 -22.48 -1.26
N SER A 526 13.08 -23.03 -2.29
CA SER A 526 11.66 -23.38 -2.24
C SER A 526 11.31 -24.38 -1.13
N LYS A 527 12.22 -25.31 -0.81
CA LYS A 527 12.04 -26.34 0.22
C LYS A 527 12.43 -25.89 1.63
N MET A 528 12.99 -24.70 1.78
CA MET A 528 13.43 -24.16 3.07
C MET A 528 12.24 -23.96 4.01
N PRO A 529 12.31 -24.38 5.29
CA PRO A 529 11.27 -24.06 6.28
C PRO A 529 11.12 -22.55 6.47
N VAL A 530 9.87 -22.09 6.63
CA VAL A 530 9.55 -20.65 6.73
C VAL A 530 10.26 -19.99 7.90
N ASP A 531 10.30 -20.63 9.07
CA ASP A 531 11.00 -20.09 10.25
C ASP A 531 12.50 -19.91 9.99
N LYS A 532 13.13 -20.81 9.23
CA LYS A 532 14.54 -20.69 8.84
C LYS A 532 14.76 -19.60 7.80
N PHE A 533 13.83 -19.45 6.87
CA PHE A 533 13.86 -18.34 5.92
C PHE A 533 13.76 -16.99 6.64
N THR A 534 12.82 -16.83 7.55
CA THR A 534 12.65 -15.57 8.30
C THR A 534 13.87 -15.31 9.19
N ASP A 535 14.42 -16.35 9.82
CA ASP A 535 15.62 -16.24 10.68
C ASP A 535 16.87 -15.74 9.92
N LEU A 536 16.95 -15.92 8.60
CA LEU A 536 18.04 -15.35 7.79
C LEU A 536 18.09 -13.82 7.84
N PHE A 537 16.97 -13.18 8.07
CA PHE A 537 16.83 -11.72 8.00
C PHE A 537 16.63 -11.05 9.36
N VAL A 538 16.64 -11.82 10.45
CA VAL A 538 16.51 -11.27 11.81
C VAL A 538 17.87 -10.76 12.28
N LYS A 539 17.89 -9.59 12.92
CA LYS A 539 19.10 -9.12 13.61
C LYS A 539 19.35 -9.99 14.83
N PRO A 540 20.61 -10.38 15.08
CA PRO A 540 20.98 -11.15 16.27
C PRO A 540 20.68 -10.41 17.57
#